data_76b1c3b8707108b8a0a711be10f95ef2
#
_entry.id   76b1c3b8707108b8a0a711be10f95ef2
#
_cell.length_a   1.000
_cell.length_b   1.000
_cell.length_c   1.000
_cell.angle_alpha   90.00
_cell.angle_beta   90.00
_cell.angle_gamma   90.00
#
_symmetry.space_group_name_H-M   'P 1'
#
loop_
_entity.id
_entity.type
_entity.pdbx_description
1 polymer ?
#
loop_
_entity_poly.entity_id
_entity_poly.type
_entity_poly.pdbx_seq_one_letter_code
_entity_poly.pdbx_strand_id
1 'polypeptide(L)'
;GYVIFETHSPNFGNLAIALVEISTKSPSTGGDDTILTGLGADLILGGTGGDQITANLGETADLSDAINLVFGDFGAAFWGDEPVQDLTSLDRITSIDTTFGGRDLIHTGRGDDIILGGYDRDEIYASEGSNIVLGDSGLLKSGAIEINVPSFGLALRTLKSIADDQGDDDIIVTGTSTDLIFGGAGSDLIDAGQGDNIVLGDNGTALFDSTVTNFGDLPMAILSITTQSPAI
;
A
#
# COMPACT_ATOMS: atom_id res chain seq x y z
N GLY A 1 7.58 -1.13 16.68
CA GLY A 1 6.69 -2.08 16.04
C GLY A 1 6.59 -3.39 16.80
N TYR A 2 5.67 -4.23 16.41
CA TYR A 2 5.60 -5.62 16.85
C TYR A 2 5.18 -6.52 15.70
N VAL A 3 5.55 -7.81 15.82
CA VAL A 3 5.20 -8.84 14.84
C VAL A 3 4.65 -10.03 15.59
N ILE A 4 3.51 -10.56 15.16
CA ILE A 4 2.88 -11.74 15.74
C ILE A 4 3.01 -12.90 14.75
N PHE A 5 3.50 -14.03 15.22
CA PHE A 5 3.71 -15.24 14.44
C PHE A 5 2.86 -16.40 14.97
N GLU A 6 2.35 -17.21 14.06
CA GLU A 6 1.74 -18.51 14.37
C GLU A 6 2.70 -19.66 14.09
N THR A 7 2.49 -20.80 14.75
CA THR A 7 3.42 -21.94 14.69
C THR A 7 3.18 -22.90 13.51
N HIS A 8 2.16 -22.64 12.66
CA HIS A 8 1.73 -23.60 11.65
C HIS A 8 1.35 -22.91 10.35
N SER A 9 2.27 -22.38 9.58
CA SER A 9 1.94 -22.05 8.18
C SER A 9 2.96 -21.26 7.39
N PRO A 10 2.60 -20.92 6.13
CA PRO A 10 3.57 -20.75 5.08
C PRO A 10 4.45 -19.52 5.26
N ASN A 11 5.49 -19.52 4.47
CA ASN A 11 6.61 -18.62 4.55
C ASN A 11 6.28 -17.23 3.98
N PHE A 12 6.72 -16.17 4.63
CA PHE A 12 6.93 -14.88 3.99
C PHE A 12 8.22 -14.99 3.15
N GLY A 13 8.08 -15.05 1.84
CA GLY A 13 9.21 -15.34 0.94
C GLY A 13 9.91 -16.64 1.34
N ASN A 14 11.21 -16.56 1.64
CA ASN A 14 12.01 -17.70 2.12
C ASN A 14 12.05 -17.84 3.65
N LEU A 15 11.36 -16.97 4.39
CA LEU A 15 11.27 -17.07 5.84
C LEU A 15 10.18 -18.07 6.23
N ALA A 16 10.56 -19.12 6.95
CA ALA A 16 9.64 -20.16 7.44
C ALA A 16 8.84 -19.67 8.65
N ILE A 17 8.07 -18.59 8.49
CA ILE A 17 7.27 -17.96 9.55
C ILE A 17 5.89 -17.59 9.00
N ALA A 18 4.85 -17.88 9.75
CA ALA A 18 3.51 -17.39 9.50
C ALA A 18 3.34 -16.04 10.20
N LEU A 19 3.05 -15.02 9.43
CA LEU A 19 2.69 -13.71 9.94
C LEU A 19 1.19 -13.69 10.24
N VAL A 20 0.81 -13.18 11.39
CA VAL A 20 -0.58 -12.87 11.73
C VAL A 20 -0.80 -11.37 11.67
N GLU A 21 0.16 -10.61 12.16
CA GLU A 21 0.13 -9.16 12.17
C GLU A 21 1.55 -8.58 12.15
N ILE A 22 1.73 -7.54 11.36
CA ILE A 22 2.85 -6.61 11.48
C ILE A 22 2.25 -5.23 11.71
N SER A 23 2.79 -4.49 12.67
CA SER A 23 2.30 -3.16 13.00
C SER A 23 3.41 -2.28 13.56
N THR A 24 3.41 -1.02 13.18
CA THR A 24 4.20 0.00 13.85
C THR A 24 3.65 0.31 15.24
N LYS A 25 4.44 0.94 16.09
CA LYS A 25 4.05 1.26 17.47
C LYS A 25 4.86 2.44 17.98
N SER A 26 4.28 3.18 18.91
CA SER A 26 4.93 4.29 19.60
C SER A 26 5.19 5.50 18.71
N PRO A 27 4.13 6.17 18.23
CA PRO A 27 4.24 7.26 17.25
C PRO A 27 4.98 8.50 17.75
N SER A 28 5.23 8.61 19.03
CA SER A 28 6.00 9.72 19.62
C SER A 28 7.52 9.49 19.66
N THR A 29 7.99 8.36 19.15
CA THR A 29 9.41 8.00 19.17
C THR A 29 9.81 7.38 17.83
N GLY A 30 10.70 8.03 17.12
CA GLY A 30 11.20 7.67 15.82
C GLY A 30 12.00 8.82 15.26
N GLY A 31 12.26 8.83 14.00
CA GLY A 31 13.00 9.88 13.29
C GLY A 31 13.21 9.48 11.85
N ASP A 32 13.83 10.36 11.09
CA ASP A 32 14.06 10.20 9.67
C ASP A 32 14.97 8.99 9.38
N ASP A 33 14.46 8.00 8.70
CA ASP A 33 15.15 6.76 8.39
C ASP A 33 15.53 6.65 6.89
N THR A 34 16.53 5.85 6.58
CA THR A 34 16.86 5.47 5.21
C THR A 34 16.71 3.95 5.07
N ILE A 35 15.71 3.51 4.32
CA ILE A 35 15.37 2.11 4.13
C ILE A 35 15.67 1.72 2.70
N LEU A 36 16.56 0.75 2.53
CA LEU A 36 16.95 0.23 1.22
C LEU A 36 16.69 -1.28 1.20
N THR A 37 15.80 -1.71 0.32
CA THR A 37 15.60 -3.12 0.02
C THR A 37 15.93 -3.40 -1.44
N GLY A 38 16.04 -4.68 -1.80
CA GLY A 38 16.46 -5.10 -3.12
C GLY A 38 15.31 -5.62 -3.95
N LEU A 39 15.63 -6.54 -4.86
CA LEU A 39 14.66 -7.22 -5.70
C LEU A 39 13.94 -8.29 -4.87
N GLY A 40 12.66 -8.23 -4.78
CA GLY A 40 11.85 -9.19 -4.04
C GLY A 40 10.61 -8.54 -3.46
N ALA A 41 9.69 -9.33 -2.94
CA ALA A 41 8.51 -8.80 -2.30
C ALA A 41 8.84 -8.28 -0.90
N ASP A 42 8.78 -6.99 -0.71
CA ASP A 42 9.13 -6.33 0.54
C ASP A 42 7.89 -5.76 1.25
N LEU A 43 7.89 -5.83 2.57
CA LEU A 43 6.93 -5.15 3.43
C LEU A 43 7.69 -4.11 4.26
N ILE A 44 7.42 -2.85 4.02
CA ILE A 44 8.16 -1.72 4.59
C ILE A 44 7.19 -0.82 5.37
N LEU A 45 7.60 -0.43 6.56
CA LEU A 45 6.91 0.55 7.39
C LEU A 45 7.96 1.57 7.87
N GLY A 46 7.93 2.79 7.33
CA GLY A 46 8.82 3.87 7.69
C GLY A 46 8.62 4.29 9.14
N GLY A 47 7.49 4.86 9.46
CA GLY A 47 7.12 5.16 10.85
C GLY A 47 7.05 6.65 11.14
N THR A 48 7.81 7.14 12.10
CA THR A 48 7.81 8.56 12.46
C THR A 48 8.97 9.27 11.78
N GLY A 49 8.73 10.40 11.19
CA GLY A 49 9.76 11.24 10.58
C GLY A 49 9.65 11.20 9.06
N GLY A 50 10.54 11.95 8.38
CA GLY A 50 10.60 11.97 6.92
C GLY A 50 11.56 10.91 6.43
N ASP A 51 11.04 9.82 5.88
CA ASP A 51 11.80 8.64 5.55
C ASP A 51 12.21 8.59 4.07
N GLN A 52 13.36 8.02 3.78
CA GLN A 52 13.80 7.71 2.42
C GLN A 52 13.71 6.21 2.19
N ILE A 53 12.72 5.78 1.39
CA ILE A 53 12.45 4.37 1.11
C ILE A 53 12.78 4.08 -0.36
N THR A 54 13.66 3.10 -0.59
CA THR A 54 13.99 2.58 -1.92
C THR A 54 13.83 1.06 -1.89
N ALA A 55 12.76 0.57 -2.50
CA ALA A 55 12.39 -0.85 -2.50
C ALA A 55 12.78 -1.57 -3.81
N ASN A 56 13.64 -0.98 -4.62
CA ASN A 56 14.03 -1.52 -5.93
C ASN A 56 15.55 -1.52 -6.16
N LEU A 57 16.34 -1.57 -5.10
CA LEU A 57 17.79 -1.45 -5.20
C LEU A 57 18.39 -2.61 -6.03
N GLY A 58 19.02 -2.24 -7.15
CA GLY A 58 19.59 -3.23 -8.07
C GLY A 58 18.69 -3.63 -9.23
N GLU A 59 17.51 -3.04 -9.34
CA GLU A 59 16.63 -3.21 -10.50
C GLU A 59 17.30 -2.72 -11.78
N THR A 60 17.08 -3.47 -12.85
CA THR A 60 17.55 -3.14 -14.21
C THR A 60 16.46 -3.50 -15.22
N ALA A 61 16.66 -3.15 -16.50
CA ALA A 61 15.72 -3.54 -17.55
C ALA A 61 15.49 -5.06 -17.67
N ASP A 62 16.47 -5.87 -17.25
CA ASP A 62 16.44 -7.34 -17.34
C ASP A 62 16.08 -8.02 -16.00
N LEU A 63 16.07 -7.26 -14.90
CA LEU A 63 15.79 -7.74 -13.55
C LEU A 63 14.77 -6.80 -12.91
N SER A 64 13.49 -7.11 -13.10
CA SER A 64 12.40 -6.37 -12.47
C SER A 64 12.23 -6.76 -11.02
N ASP A 65 11.72 -5.84 -10.26
CA ASP A 65 11.31 -6.04 -8.88
C ASP A 65 10.04 -6.89 -8.77
N ALA A 66 9.68 -7.29 -7.57
CA ALA A 66 8.41 -7.93 -7.23
C ALA A 66 7.46 -6.90 -6.59
N ILE A 67 6.28 -7.35 -6.19
CA ILE A 67 5.30 -6.52 -5.49
C ILE A 67 5.83 -6.08 -4.14
N ASN A 68 5.78 -4.78 -3.85
CA ASN A 68 6.09 -4.22 -2.54
C ASN A 68 4.83 -3.69 -1.85
N LEU A 69 4.80 -3.78 -0.54
CA LEU A 69 3.84 -3.10 0.32
C LEU A 69 4.58 -2.09 1.18
N VAL A 70 4.35 -0.82 0.92
CA VAL A 70 5.05 0.28 1.57
C VAL A 70 4.07 1.18 2.31
N PHE A 71 4.37 1.43 3.57
CA PHE A 71 3.82 2.53 4.35
C PHE A 71 4.96 3.53 4.56
N GLY A 72 4.77 4.78 4.14
CA GLY A 72 5.69 5.86 4.51
C GLY A 72 5.71 6.00 6.02
N ASP A 73 4.54 6.12 6.59
CA ASP A 73 4.35 6.31 8.02
C ASP A 73 3.88 5.05 8.78
N PHE A 74 2.91 5.23 9.67
CA PHE A 74 2.39 4.21 10.57
C PHE A 74 1.38 3.29 9.87
N GLY A 75 1.65 2.02 9.88
CA GLY A 75 0.82 1.03 9.25
C GLY A 75 0.71 -0.29 9.99
N ALA A 76 -0.30 -1.05 9.58
CA ALA A 76 -0.49 -2.43 10.00
C ALA A 76 -0.99 -3.30 8.84
N ALA A 77 -0.47 -4.51 8.78
CA ALA A 77 -0.88 -5.56 7.86
C ALA A 77 -1.29 -6.80 8.64
N PHE A 78 -2.43 -7.38 8.28
CA PHE A 78 -3.06 -8.49 9.00
C PHE A 78 -3.33 -9.66 8.07
N TRP A 79 -3.03 -10.87 8.55
CA TRP A 79 -3.36 -12.15 7.96
C TRP A 79 -4.31 -12.89 8.91
N GLY A 80 -5.46 -13.34 8.44
CA GLY A 80 -6.45 -14.05 9.26
C GLY A 80 -7.39 -13.18 10.11
N ASP A 81 -7.68 -11.95 9.68
CA ASP A 81 -8.56 -10.98 10.37
C ASP A 81 -10.07 -11.28 10.17
N GLU A 82 -10.44 -12.24 9.31
CA GLU A 82 -11.83 -12.62 9.01
C GLU A 82 -12.16 -14.04 9.54
N PRO A 83 -13.44 -14.45 9.56
CA PRO A 83 -13.90 -15.65 10.28
C PRO A 83 -13.29 -16.97 9.79
N VAL A 84 -12.61 -16.98 8.69
CA VAL A 84 -11.79 -18.10 8.23
C VAL A 84 -10.33 -17.70 8.44
N GLN A 85 -9.69 -18.24 9.46
CA GLN A 85 -8.26 -18.02 9.72
C GLN A 85 -7.42 -18.71 8.64
N ASP A 86 -7.33 -18.12 7.46
CA ASP A 86 -6.31 -18.46 6.48
C ASP A 86 -5.15 -17.47 6.57
N LEU A 87 -4.05 -17.93 7.08
CA LEU A 87 -2.82 -17.15 7.20
C LEU A 87 -2.01 -17.12 5.89
N THR A 88 -2.61 -17.55 4.78
CA THR A 88 -1.95 -17.58 3.47
C THR A 88 -2.21 -16.32 2.66
N SER A 89 -3.18 -15.51 3.06
CA SER A 89 -3.58 -14.29 2.38
C SER A 89 -3.55 -13.08 3.31
N LEU A 90 -3.26 -11.94 2.73
CA LEU A 90 -3.29 -10.66 3.43
C LEU A 90 -4.73 -10.13 3.43
N ASP A 91 -5.34 -10.01 4.59
CA ASP A 91 -6.76 -9.66 4.72
C ASP A 91 -7.00 -8.17 4.84
N ARG A 92 -6.08 -7.46 5.48
CA ARG A 92 -6.22 -6.04 5.71
C ARG A 92 -4.87 -5.34 5.77
N ILE A 93 -4.81 -4.22 5.08
CA ILE A 93 -3.73 -3.23 5.13
C ILE A 93 -4.36 -1.93 5.60
N THR A 94 -3.79 -1.26 6.57
CA THR A 94 -4.35 0.01 7.06
C THR A 94 -3.29 0.91 7.67
N SER A 95 -3.37 2.20 7.36
CA SER A 95 -2.66 3.20 8.15
C SER A 95 -3.23 3.23 9.57
N ILE A 96 -2.38 3.48 10.54
CA ILE A 96 -2.71 3.64 11.96
C ILE A 96 -2.00 4.89 12.50
N ASP A 97 -2.44 5.42 13.63
CA ASP A 97 -1.83 6.62 14.23
C ASP A 97 -1.70 7.79 13.23
N THR A 98 -2.70 7.99 12.38
CA THR A 98 -2.75 8.86 11.19
C THR A 98 -2.48 10.35 11.40
N THR A 99 -2.16 10.77 12.60
CA THR A 99 -1.76 12.14 12.96
C THR A 99 -0.27 12.26 13.27
N PHE A 100 0.47 11.21 12.99
CA PHE A 100 1.91 11.11 13.19
C PHE A 100 2.56 10.60 11.92
N GLY A 101 3.70 11.14 11.59
CA GLY A 101 4.45 10.78 10.40
C GLY A 101 5.38 11.91 10.00
N GLY A 102 5.64 12.01 8.73
CA GLY A 102 6.42 13.08 8.16
C GLY A 102 6.52 12.95 6.65
N ARG A 103 7.31 13.83 6.05
CA ARG A 103 7.45 13.88 4.60
C ARG A 103 8.36 12.77 4.11
N ASP A 104 7.81 11.83 3.37
CA ASP A 104 8.52 10.68 2.86
C ASP A 104 8.94 10.82 1.39
N LEU A 105 10.01 10.13 1.04
CA LEU A 105 10.44 9.94 -0.34
C LEU A 105 10.46 8.43 -0.64
N ILE A 106 9.49 7.98 -1.45
CA ILE A 106 9.27 6.56 -1.70
C ILE A 106 9.54 6.23 -3.17
N HIS A 107 10.41 5.26 -3.41
CA HIS A 107 10.69 4.68 -4.72
C HIS A 107 10.50 3.16 -4.67
N THR A 108 9.59 2.60 -5.48
CA THR A 108 9.32 1.15 -5.46
C THR A 108 9.81 0.39 -6.71
N GLY A 109 9.76 0.93 -7.89
CA GLY A 109 10.33 0.23 -9.06
C GLY A 109 9.26 -0.31 -10.02
N ARG A 110 9.47 -1.53 -10.56
CA ARG A 110 8.66 -2.09 -11.66
C ARG A 110 7.63 -3.11 -11.22
N GLY A 111 7.53 -3.40 -9.95
CA GLY A 111 6.53 -4.29 -9.40
C GLY A 111 5.11 -3.71 -9.45
N ASP A 112 4.11 -4.54 -9.22
CA ASP A 112 2.74 -4.08 -9.00
C ASP A 112 2.61 -3.70 -7.52
N ASP A 113 2.88 -2.45 -7.15
CA ASP A 113 3.11 -2.05 -5.77
C ASP A 113 1.86 -1.49 -5.07
N ILE A 114 1.83 -1.62 -3.74
CA ILE A 114 0.82 -0.99 -2.88
C ILE A 114 1.53 0.00 -1.97
N ILE A 115 1.17 1.27 -2.08
CA ILE A 115 1.84 2.35 -1.37
C ILE A 115 0.81 3.22 -0.65
N LEU A 116 1.06 3.48 0.63
CA LEU A 116 0.36 4.45 1.45
C LEU A 116 1.39 5.45 1.96
N GLY A 117 1.36 6.70 1.47
CA GLY A 117 2.24 7.76 1.93
C GLY A 117 2.03 8.00 3.42
N GLY A 118 0.94 8.60 3.81
CA GLY A 118 0.58 8.68 5.22
C GLY A 118 0.19 10.06 5.68
N TYR A 119 0.88 10.62 6.65
CA TYR A 119 0.66 11.94 7.20
C TYR A 119 1.71 12.92 6.67
N ASP A 120 1.31 14.17 6.45
CA ASP A 120 2.16 15.20 5.87
C ASP A 120 2.36 14.98 4.35
N ARG A 121 3.26 15.72 3.74
CA ARG A 121 3.48 15.75 2.29
C ARG A 121 4.47 14.71 1.83
N ASP A 122 4.07 13.83 0.91
CA ASP A 122 4.90 12.75 0.41
C ASP A 122 5.33 12.92 -1.05
N GLU A 123 6.45 12.31 -1.41
CA GLU A 123 6.92 12.17 -2.78
C GLU A 123 7.01 10.68 -3.13
N ILE A 124 6.07 10.20 -3.97
CA ILE A 124 5.91 8.79 -4.30
C ILE A 124 6.22 8.56 -5.79
N TYR A 125 7.19 7.71 -6.06
CA TYR A 125 7.60 7.29 -7.38
C TYR A 125 7.44 5.77 -7.51
N ALA A 126 6.27 5.32 -7.97
CA ALA A 126 5.95 3.90 -8.10
C ALA A 126 6.47 3.28 -9.40
N SER A 127 6.89 4.10 -10.36
CA SER A 127 7.47 3.66 -11.64
C SER A 127 6.55 2.75 -12.47
N GLU A 128 7.11 1.70 -13.09
CA GLU A 128 6.35 0.76 -13.92
C GLU A 128 5.58 -0.25 -13.04
N GLY A 129 4.64 -0.96 -13.62
CA GLY A 129 3.77 -1.91 -12.92
C GLY A 129 2.39 -1.33 -12.67
N SER A 130 1.42 -2.18 -12.34
CA SER A 130 0.08 -1.72 -11.96
C SER A 130 0.07 -1.42 -10.47
N ASN A 131 -0.03 -0.14 -10.11
CA ASN A 131 0.16 0.29 -8.74
C ASN A 131 -1.16 0.69 -8.07
N ILE A 132 -1.26 0.45 -6.77
CA ILE A 132 -2.28 1.04 -5.91
C ILE A 132 -1.58 2.05 -5.01
N VAL A 133 -1.87 3.33 -5.19
CA VAL A 133 -1.24 4.40 -4.44
C VAL A 133 -2.29 5.25 -3.74
N LEU A 134 -2.10 5.44 -2.45
CA LEU A 134 -2.76 6.48 -1.68
C LEU A 134 -1.69 7.46 -1.20
N GLY A 135 -1.84 8.75 -1.55
CA GLY A 135 -0.94 9.79 -1.05
C GLY A 135 -0.96 9.79 0.47
N ASP A 136 -2.14 9.84 1.01
CA ASP A 136 -2.37 9.85 2.46
C ASP A 136 -2.67 8.45 3.06
N SER A 137 -3.34 8.50 4.21
CA SER A 137 -3.73 7.34 4.99
C SER A 137 -4.86 6.53 4.35
N GLY A 138 -4.76 5.22 4.38
CA GLY A 138 -5.70 4.33 3.72
C GLY A 138 -6.01 3.02 4.41
N LEU A 139 -7.05 2.40 3.90
CA LEU A 139 -7.51 1.07 4.26
C LEU A 139 -7.77 0.24 3.00
N LEU A 140 -7.10 -0.90 2.91
CA LEU A 140 -7.39 -1.96 1.95
C LEU A 140 -7.93 -3.16 2.72
N LYS A 141 -9.06 -3.73 2.26
CA LYS A 141 -9.63 -4.95 2.82
C LYS A 141 -9.87 -5.98 1.73
N SER A 142 -9.53 -7.22 2.03
CA SER A 142 -9.92 -8.37 1.20
C SER A 142 -11.41 -8.69 1.31
N GLY A 143 -11.91 -9.49 0.38
CA GLY A 143 -13.24 -10.10 0.46
C GLY A 143 -13.19 -11.42 1.23
N ALA A 144 -14.39 -11.91 1.59
CA ALA A 144 -14.55 -13.17 2.34
C ALA A 144 -14.24 -14.46 1.52
N ILE A 145 -13.80 -14.33 0.27
CA ILE A 145 -13.42 -15.46 -0.59
C ILE A 145 -11.94 -15.30 -0.92
N GLU A 146 -11.15 -16.14 -0.30
CA GLU A 146 -9.71 -16.17 -0.53
C GLU A 146 -9.41 -16.73 -1.91
N ILE A 147 -8.80 -15.89 -2.73
CA ILE A 147 -8.23 -16.30 -4.00
C ILE A 147 -6.73 -16.05 -3.90
N ASN A 148 -5.96 -17.13 -4.04
CA ASN A 148 -4.52 -17.12 -3.98
C ASN A 148 -3.94 -16.14 -5.02
N VAL A 149 -3.57 -14.95 -4.59
CA VAL A 149 -2.82 -13.99 -5.40
C VAL A 149 -1.34 -14.18 -5.07
N PRO A 150 -0.47 -14.41 -6.07
CA PRO A 150 0.96 -14.54 -5.80
C PRO A 150 1.53 -13.31 -5.10
N SER A 151 2.38 -13.52 -4.13
CA SER A 151 3.16 -12.57 -3.33
C SER A 151 2.50 -12.06 -2.05
N PHE A 152 1.38 -11.36 -2.06
CA PHE A 152 0.69 -10.94 -0.82
C PHE A 152 -0.72 -11.51 -0.65
N GLY A 153 -1.28 -12.13 -1.68
CA GLY A 153 -2.56 -12.82 -1.59
C GLY A 153 -3.75 -11.92 -1.25
N LEU A 154 -3.82 -10.70 -1.77
CA LEU A 154 -4.92 -9.78 -1.51
C LEU A 154 -6.00 -9.87 -2.59
N ALA A 155 -7.17 -10.41 -2.25
CA ALA A 155 -8.37 -10.30 -3.07
C ALA A 155 -9.13 -9.03 -2.66
N LEU A 156 -8.80 -7.91 -3.28
CA LEU A 156 -9.28 -6.60 -2.85
C LEU A 156 -10.80 -6.49 -2.96
N ARG A 157 -11.44 -6.11 -1.87
CA ARG A 157 -12.87 -5.80 -1.77
C ARG A 157 -13.13 -4.32 -1.58
N THR A 158 -12.32 -3.67 -0.78
CA THR A 158 -12.47 -2.26 -0.45
C THR A 158 -11.10 -1.59 -0.46
N LEU A 159 -11.02 -0.48 -1.17
CA LEU A 159 -9.96 0.52 -1.02
C LEU A 159 -10.62 1.81 -0.55
N LYS A 160 -10.07 2.44 0.46
CA LYS A 160 -10.66 3.64 1.05
C LYS A 160 -9.60 4.55 1.66
N SER A 161 -9.69 5.86 1.40
CA SER A 161 -9.01 6.87 2.22
C SER A 161 -9.60 6.87 3.63
N ILE A 162 -8.76 7.04 4.63
CA ILE A 162 -9.16 7.17 6.04
C ILE A 162 -8.50 8.42 6.62
N ALA A 163 -9.06 8.96 7.69
CA ALA A 163 -8.58 10.21 8.27
C ALA A 163 -8.58 11.37 7.26
N ASP A 164 -9.72 11.58 6.63
CA ASP A 164 -9.93 12.45 5.45
C ASP A 164 -9.54 13.94 5.64
N ASP A 165 -9.19 14.34 6.85
CA ASP A 165 -8.70 15.66 7.25
C ASP A 165 -7.21 15.66 7.66
N GLN A 166 -6.53 14.55 7.46
CA GLN A 166 -5.11 14.36 7.77
C GLN A 166 -4.37 14.05 6.47
N GLY A 167 -3.38 14.84 6.15
CA GLY A 167 -2.60 14.78 4.93
C GLY A 167 -2.21 16.17 4.45
N ASP A 168 -1.46 16.26 3.38
CA ASP A 168 -0.98 17.51 2.77
C ASP A 168 -0.77 17.31 1.26
N ASP A 169 -0.17 18.29 0.58
CA ASP A 169 0.03 18.33 -0.88
C ASP A 169 1.07 17.29 -1.35
N ASP A 170 0.64 16.18 -1.90
CA ASP A 170 1.51 15.08 -2.33
C ASP A 170 2.02 15.21 -3.78
N ILE A 171 3.11 14.51 -4.07
CA ILE A 171 3.60 14.28 -5.43
C ILE A 171 3.59 12.77 -5.70
N ILE A 172 2.76 12.35 -6.65
CA ILE A 172 2.62 10.94 -7.03
C ILE A 172 2.95 10.80 -8.52
N VAL A 173 3.92 9.95 -8.82
CA VAL A 173 4.34 9.64 -10.19
C VAL A 173 4.33 8.13 -10.39
N THR A 174 3.54 7.65 -11.37
CA THR A 174 3.53 6.25 -11.79
C THR A 174 3.99 6.10 -13.25
N GLY A 175 3.98 4.90 -13.79
CA GLY A 175 4.62 4.57 -15.05
C GLY A 175 3.68 4.36 -16.24
N THR A 176 3.80 3.21 -16.90
CA THR A 176 3.11 2.95 -18.16
C THR A 176 1.98 1.94 -18.06
N SER A 177 1.78 1.32 -16.94
CA SER A 177 0.72 0.32 -16.69
C SER A 177 -0.57 0.98 -16.19
N THR A 178 -1.53 0.17 -15.81
CA THR A 178 -2.81 0.65 -15.28
C THR A 178 -2.71 0.85 -13.77
N ASP A 179 -2.94 2.05 -13.28
CA ASP A 179 -2.80 2.40 -11.87
C ASP A 179 -4.13 2.83 -11.24
N LEU A 180 -4.23 2.65 -9.93
CA LEU A 180 -5.31 3.15 -9.11
C LEU A 180 -4.74 4.09 -8.05
N ILE A 181 -5.03 5.38 -8.18
CA ILE A 181 -4.41 6.43 -7.39
C ILE A 181 -5.47 7.27 -6.69
N PHE A 182 -5.30 7.48 -5.39
CA PHE A 182 -6.03 8.47 -4.60
C PHE A 182 -5.01 9.49 -4.08
N GLY A 183 -5.16 10.76 -4.46
CA GLY A 183 -4.35 11.84 -3.91
C GLY A 183 -4.54 11.93 -2.41
N GLY A 184 -5.71 12.30 -1.99
CA GLY A 184 -6.03 12.36 -0.57
C GLY A 184 -6.51 13.74 -0.13
N ALA A 185 -6.04 14.21 1.00
CA ALA A 185 -6.26 15.57 1.46
C ALA A 185 -5.13 16.47 0.92
N GLY A 186 -5.47 17.65 0.46
CA GLY A 186 -4.45 18.58 -0.01
C GLY A 186 -4.63 19.01 -1.45
N SER A 187 -3.57 19.50 -2.05
CA SER A 187 -3.50 19.91 -3.46
C SER A 187 -2.43 19.09 -4.16
N ASP A 188 -2.80 17.92 -4.60
CA ASP A 188 -1.87 16.89 -5.05
C ASP A 188 -1.42 17.10 -6.49
N LEU A 189 -0.17 16.75 -6.76
CA LEU A 189 0.39 16.66 -8.09
C LEU A 189 0.50 15.19 -8.50
N ILE A 190 -0.42 14.74 -9.36
CA ILE A 190 -0.47 13.34 -9.78
C ILE A 190 -0.12 13.24 -11.28
N ASP A 191 0.96 12.55 -11.59
CA ASP A 191 1.32 12.11 -12.94
C ASP A 191 1.16 10.57 -13.01
N ALA A 192 0.02 10.14 -13.50
CA ALA A 192 -0.31 8.72 -13.64
C ALA A 192 0.30 8.06 -14.90
N GLY A 193 1.17 8.77 -15.61
CA GLY A 193 1.89 8.26 -16.77
C GLY A 193 0.99 7.83 -17.92
N GLN A 194 1.30 6.67 -18.48
CA GLN A 194 0.50 6.06 -19.57
C GLN A 194 -0.22 4.82 -19.02
N GLY A 195 -1.29 4.42 -19.70
CA GLY A 195 -2.11 3.28 -19.28
C GLY A 195 -3.57 3.69 -19.09
N ASP A 196 -4.40 2.75 -18.67
CA ASP A 196 -5.82 3.00 -18.40
C ASP A 196 -6.03 3.29 -16.90
N ASN A 197 -5.57 4.45 -16.44
CA ASN A 197 -5.49 4.80 -15.04
C ASN A 197 -6.83 5.24 -14.45
N ILE A 198 -7.00 4.97 -13.15
CA ILE A 198 -8.10 5.47 -12.33
C ILE A 198 -7.51 6.39 -11.26
N VAL A 199 -7.83 7.66 -11.35
CA VAL A 199 -7.27 8.68 -10.46
C VAL A 199 -8.39 9.44 -9.77
N LEU A 200 -8.33 9.49 -8.44
CA LEU A 200 -9.07 10.43 -7.62
C LEU A 200 -8.06 11.45 -7.07
N GLY A 201 -8.28 12.75 -7.35
CA GLY A 201 -7.42 13.79 -6.78
C GLY A 201 -7.61 13.94 -5.27
N ASP A 202 -8.81 13.67 -4.80
CA ASP A 202 -9.17 13.77 -3.38
C ASP A 202 -9.41 12.38 -2.77
N ASN A 203 -9.86 12.39 -1.51
CA ASN A 203 -10.27 11.22 -0.76
C ASN A 203 -11.41 10.43 -1.42
N GLY A 204 -11.39 9.11 -1.28
CA GLY A 204 -12.39 8.27 -1.92
C GLY A 204 -12.56 6.87 -1.36
N THR A 205 -13.51 6.17 -1.97
CA THR A 205 -13.73 4.74 -1.74
C THR A 205 -13.96 4.04 -3.06
N ALA A 206 -13.26 2.95 -3.30
CA ALA A 206 -13.52 2.00 -4.36
C ALA A 206 -13.96 0.65 -3.79
N LEU A 207 -15.01 0.08 -4.37
CA LEU A 207 -15.50 -1.26 -4.05
C LEU A 207 -15.31 -2.17 -5.25
N PHE A 208 -14.83 -3.36 -4.99
CA PHE A 208 -14.52 -4.38 -6.00
C PHE A 208 -15.34 -5.66 -5.80
N ASP A 209 -15.54 -6.40 -6.88
CA ASP A 209 -16.02 -7.77 -6.79
C ASP A 209 -14.87 -8.68 -6.38
N SER A 210 -14.89 -9.13 -5.14
CA SER A 210 -13.85 -9.99 -4.58
C SER A 210 -13.74 -11.39 -5.21
N THR A 211 -14.61 -11.72 -6.17
CA THR A 211 -14.52 -12.96 -6.95
C THR A 211 -13.60 -12.83 -8.16
N VAL A 212 -13.13 -11.62 -8.48
CA VAL A 212 -12.23 -11.31 -9.59
C VAL A 212 -10.87 -10.89 -9.05
N THR A 213 -9.81 -11.53 -9.55
CA THR A 213 -8.46 -11.48 -8.95
C THR A 213 -7.40 -10.88 -9.84
N ASN A 214 -7.63 -9.78 -10.49
CA ASN A 214 -6.54 -9.12 -11.17
C ASN A 214 -6.09 -7.90 -10.36
N PHE A 215 -4.80 -7.74 -10.21
CA PHE A 215 -4.16 -6.55 -9.72
C PHE A 215 -3.17 -6.03 -10.78
N GLY A 216 -2.29 -6.84 -11.30
CA GLY A 216 -1.54 -6.49 -12.50
C GLY A 216 -2.45 -6.31 -13.71
N ASP A 217 -2.30 -5.20 -14.45
CA ASP A 217 -3.19 -4.70 -15.50
C ASP A 217 -4.64 -4.41 -15.03
N LEU A 218 -4.80 -4.16 -13.79
CA LEU A 218 -5.98 -3.71 -13.01
C LEU A 218 -7.42 -3.99 -13.47
N PRO A 219 -7.89 -4.83 -14.34
CA PRO A 219 -9.33 -5.03 -14.46
C PRO A 219 -9.88 -5.88 -13.29
N MET A 220 -9.64 -5.43 -12.07
CA MET A 220 -10.50 -5.80 -10.94
C MET A 220 -11.90 -5.30 -11.29
N ALA A 221 -12.93 -6.15 -11.16
CA ALA A 221 -14.29 -5.72 -11.43
C ALA A 221 -14.71 -4.65 -10.41
N ILE A 222 -14.56 -3.40 -10.80
CA ILE A 222 -14.94 -2.25 -9.99
C ILE A 222 -16.47 -2.20 -9.93
N LEU A 223 -17.02 -2.28 -8.74
CA LEU A 223 -18.46 -2.16 -8.48
C LEU A 223 -18.88 -0.68 -8.32
N SER A 224 -18.06 0.11 -7.66
CA SER A 224 -18.28 1.54 -7.50
C SER A 224 -17.00 2.27 -7.14
N ILE A 225 -16.91 3.53 -7.56
CA ILE A 225 -15.93 4.49 -7.07
C ILE A 225 -16.70 5.74 -6.64
N THR A 226 -16.37 6.27 -5.47
CA THR A 226 -16.97 7.48 -4.92
C THR A 226 -15.91 8.35 -4.30
N THR A 227 -15.92 9.66 -4.61
CA THR A 227 -15.15 10.64 -3.86
C THR A 227 -15.79 10.87 -2.49
N GLN A 228 -15.00 11.18 -1.49
CA GLN A 228 -15.47 11.56 -0.16
C GLN A 228 -15.29 13.06 0.00
N SER A 229 -16.35 13.76 0.36
CA SER A 229 -16.21 15.15 0.80
C SER A 229 -15.83 15.15 2.28
N PRO A 230 -14.90 16.01 2.71
CA PRO A 230 -14.61 16.16 4.12
C PRO A 230 -15.90 16.49 4.88
N ALA A 231 -16.05 15.94 6.06
CA ALA A 231 -17.19 16.26 6.95
C ALA A 231 -17.13 17.75 7.29
N ILE A 232 -18.18 18.51 6.89
CA ILE A 232 -18.31 19.94 7.20
C ILE A 232 -18.66 20.12 8.69
#